data_c39067b6ea09d50afc208a8784c9ba05
#
_entry.id   c39067b6ea09d50afc208a8784c9ba05
#
_cell.length_a   1.000
_cell.length_b   1.000
_cell.length_c   1.000
_cell.angle_alpha   90.00
_cell.angle_beta   90.00
_cell.angle_gamma   90.00
#
_symmetry.space_group_name_H-M   'P 1'
#
loop_
_entity.id
_entity.type
_entity.pdbx_description
1 polymer ?
#
loop_
_entity_poly.entity_id
_entity_poly.type
_entity_poly.pdbx_seq_one_letter_code
_entity_poly.pdbx_strand_id
1 'polypeptide(L)'
;ELERLESADLLSLQRQMRRSEYHIFHFIGHGTFEEHTEDGLLLFTDEFGRGRPCSGQSLGTLLRDHHTLRLALLNACEGARTGREDPFAGVAQSLVQMGLPAVIAMQFEISDRAAILFAQEFYAALADGYPVDAALTDARKAIFSNNDSEWGTPVLFTRTLDGRIFELGQPAGEKSVQTARDT
;
A
#
# COMPACT_ATOMS: atom_id res chain seq x y z
N GLU A 1 3.04 -3.27 -14.98
CA GLU A 1 2.99 -1.93 -15.58
C GLU A 1 2.66 -0.91 -14.49
N LEU A 2 3.32 0.26 -14.50
CA LEU A 2 3.11 1.36 -13.55
C LEU A 2 2.49 2.53 -14.29
N GLU A 3 1.34 3.01 -13.81
CA GLU A 3 0.73 4.24 -14.29
C GLU A 3 0.69 5.26 -13.16
N ARG A 4 1.10 6.49 -13.46
CA ARG A 4 1.03 7.62 -12.54
C ARG A 4 -0.11 8.55 -12.95
N LEU A 5 -0.95 8.93 -11.98
CA LEU A 5 -1.92 9.99 -12.21
C LEU A 5 -1.21 11.33 -12.42
N GLU A 6 -1.56 12.05 -13.49
CA GLU A 6 -1.05 13.40 -13.74
C GLU A 6 -1.64 14.42 -12.74
N SER A 7 -2.90 14.23 -12.37
CA SER A 7 -3.59 15.02 -11.35
C SER A 7 -4.03 14.12 -10.19
N ALA A 8 -3.59 14.45 -8.98
CA ALA A 8 -3.91 13.69 -7.78
C ALA A 8 -5.27 14.07 -7.21
N ASP A 9 -6.31 14.16 -8.04
CA ASP A 9 -7.69 14.42 -7.65
C ASP A 9 -8.55 13.15 -7.74
N LEU A 10 -9.64 13.11 -6.95
CA LEU A 10 -10.50 11.93 -6.87
C LEU A 10 -11.25 11.62 -8.18
N LEU A 11 -11.55 12.63 -8.99
CA LEU A 11 -12.24 12.42 -10.26
C LEU A 11 -11.31 11.80 -11.30
N SER A 12 -10.05 12.25 -11.34
CA SER A 12 -9.00 11.66 -12.17
C SER A 12 -8.71 10.22 -11.75
N LEU A 13 -8.63 9.94 -10.45
CA LEU A 13 -8.52 8.58 -9.93
C LEU A 13 -9.70 7.71 -10.38
N GLN A 14 -10.94 8.18 -10.20
CA GLN A 14 -12.14 7.44 -10.62
C GLN A 14 -12.15 7.17 -12.13
N ARG A 15 -11.76 8.14 -12.95
CA ARG A 15 -11.68 7.98 -14.41
C ARG A 15 -10.62 6.96 -14.81
N GLN A 16 -9.47 7.00 -14.14
CA GLN A 16 -8.37 6.06 -14.41
C GLN A 16 -8.76 4.63 -14.03
N MET A 17 -9.33 4.44 -12.83
CA MET A 17 -9.80 3.13 -12.37
C MET A 17 -10.84 2.48 -13.29
N ARG A 18 -11.61 3.25 -14.06
CA ARG A 18 -12.56 2.72 -15.05
C ARG A 18 -11.94 2.29 -16.38
N ARG A 19 -10.71 2.75 -16.67
CA ARG A 19 -10.05 2.50 -17.97
C ARG A 19 -9.31 1.19 -18.03
N SER A 20 -8.80 0.74 -16.90
CA SER A 20 -7.95 -0.45 -16.80
C SER A 20 -8.19 -1.18 -15.49
N GLU A 21 -7.81 -2.45 -15.46
CA GLU A 21 -7.78 -3.25 -14.24
C GLU A 21 -6.48 -3.00 -13.49
N TYR A 22 -6.59 -2.45 -12.28
CA TYR A 22 -5.46 -2.21 -11.40
C TYR A 22 -5.47 -3.22 -10.26
N HIS A 23 -4.27 -3.64 -9.86
CA HIS A 23 -4.08 -4.62 -8.79
C HIS A 23 -3.53 -3.99 -7.51
N ILE A 24 -2.82 -2.87 -7.65
CA ILE A 24 -2.18 -2.14 -6.56
C ILE A 24 -2.51 -0.66 -6.70
N PHE A 25 -2.96 -0.06 -5.60
CA PHE A 25 -3.08 1.38 -5.44
C PHE A 25 -1.94 1.88 -4.57
N HIS A 26 -1.07 2.74 -5.11
CA HIS A 26 0.04 3.32 -4.37
C HIS A 26 -0.17 4.83 -4.22
N PHE A 27 -0.42 5.27 -3.01
CA PHE A 27 -0.56 6.67 -2.65
C PHE A 27 0.74 7.18 -2.04
N ILE A 28 1.27 8.27 -2.60
CA ILE A 28 2.42 9.01 -2.07
C ILE A 28 1.95 10.44 -1.86
N GLY A 29 1.89 10.90 -0.61
CA GLY A 29 1.34 12.22 -0.32
C GLY A 29 1.21 12.51 1.16
N HIS A 30 0.33 13.44 1.46
CA HIS A 30 0.10 13.94 2.80
C HIS A 30 -1.17 13.35 3.40
N GLY A 31 -1.18 13.23 4.72
CA GLY A 31 -2.34 12.91 5.51
C GLY A 31 -2.60 14.00 6.55
N THR A 32 -3.83 14.09 7.00
CA THR A 32 -4.22 14.93 8.13
C THR A 32 -5.16 14.13 9.04
N PHE A 33 -5.31 14.59 10.26
CA PHE A 33 -6.22 13.99 11.23
C PHE A 33 -7.35 14.96 11.53
N GLU A 34 -8.59 14.47 11.54
CA GLU A 34 -9.76 15.27 11.88
C GLU A 34 -10.18 14.97 13.32
N GLU A 35 -9.92 15.91 14.22
CA GLU A 35 -10.14 15.74 15.68
C GLU A 35 -11.61 15.45 16.04
N HIS A 36 -12.58 15.96 15.26
CA HIS A 36 -14.01 15.81 15.58
C HIS A 36 -14.55 14.42 15.29
N THR A 37 -14.02 13.77 14.27
CA THR A 37 -14.40 12.40 13.86
C THR A 37 -13.40 11.37 14.32
N GLU A 38 -12.27 11.79 14.89
CA GLU A 38 -11.14 10.95 15.26
C GLU A 38 -10.67 10.08 14.07
N ASP A 39 -10.73 10.63 12.84
CA ASP A 39 -10.45 9.87 11.62
C ASP A 39 -9.24 10.45 10.88
N GLY A 40 -8.51 9.56 10.23
CA GLY A 40 -7.42 9.92 9.33
C GLY A 40 -7.93 10.25 7.94
N LEU A 41 -7.33 11.26 7.32
CA LEU A 41 -7.71 11.73 6.00
C LEU A 41 -6.47 11.78 5.10
N LEU A 42 -6.60 11.32 3.85
CA LEU A 42 -5.60 11.54 2.81
C LEU A 42 -5.88 12.89 2.11
N LEU A 43 -4.83 13.61 1.78
CA LEU A 43 -4.95 14.87 1.05
C LEU A 43 -4.78 14.62 -0.45
N PHE A 44 -5.90 14.67 -1.17
CA PHE A 44 -5.93 14.78 -2.62
C PHE A 44 -5.86 16.24 -3.05
N THR A 45 -5.91 16.53 -4.34
CA THR A 45 -5.99 17.91 -4.85
C THR A 45 -7.41 18.22 -5.32
N ASP A 46 -7.80 19.49 -5.24
CA ASP A 46 -8.97 20.01 -5.94
C ASP A 46 -8.59 20.55 -7.34
N GLU A 47 -9.56 21.05 -8.09
CA GLU A 47 -9.37 21.64 -9.42
C GLU A 47 -8.44 22.87 -9.45
N PHE A 48 -8.16 23.46 -8.28
CA PHE A 48 -7.26 24.60 -8.11
C PHE A 48 -5.88 24.18 -7.55
N GLY A 49 -5.62 22.88 -7.41
CA GLY A 49 -4.38 22.35 -6.85
C GLY A 49 -4.27 22.49 -5.32
N ARG A 50 -5.38 22.78 -4.61
CA ARG A 50 -5.41 22.87 -3.14
C ARG A 50 -5.69 21.50 -2.53
N GLY A 51 -5.17 21.26 -1.31
CA GLY A 51 -5.42 20.01 -0.58
C GLY A 51 -6.92 19.82 -0.29
N ARG A 52 -7.44 18.67 -0.72
CA ARG A 52 -8.81 18.23 -0.47
C ARG A 52 -8.77 16.96 0.40
N PRO A 53 -9.23 17.02 1.65
CA PRO A 53 -9.28 15.85 2.52
C PRO A 53 -10.22 14.75 1.97
N CYS A 54 -9.80 13.50 2.09
CA CYS A 54 -10.57 12.32 1.72
C CYS A 54 -10.46 11.28 2.82
N SER A 55 -11.58 10.89 3.41
CA SER A 55 -11.61 9.83 4.43
C SER A 55 -11.38 8.45 3.81
N GLY A 56 -10.91 7.51 4.65
CA GLY A 56 -10.79 6.11 4.25
C GLY A 56 -12.09 5.51 3.74
N GLN A 57 -13.22 5.91 4.33
CA GLN A 57 -14.54 5.49 3.90
C GLN A 57 -14.91 6.02 2.50
N SER A 58 -14.62 7.29 2.22
CA SER A 58 -14.87 7.89 0.91
C SER A 58 -13.99 7.26 -0.17
N LEU A 59 -12.70 7.07 0.11
CA LEU A 59 -11.78 6.40 -0.79
C LEU A 59 -12.18 4.94 -1.01
N GLY A 60 -12.52 4.21 0.04
CA GLY A 60 -12.97 2.83 -0.03
C GLY A 60 -14.24 2.68 -0.87
N THR A 61 -15.19 3.62 -0.78
CA THR A 61 -16.39 3.63 -1.63
C THR A 61 -16.03 3.77 -3.11
N LEU A 62 -15.02 4.56 -3.43
CA LEU A 62 -14.54 4.73 -4.80
C LEU A 62 -13.82 3.47 -5.32
N LEU A 63 -13.09 2.76 -4.46
CA LEU A 63 -12.24 1.63 -4.84
C LEU A 63 -12.95 0.26 -4.79
N ARG A 64 -14.03 0.11 -4.01
CA ARG A 64 -14.63 -1.19 -3.67
C ARG A 64 -15.16 -1.99 -4.86
N ASP A 65 -15.59 -1.32 -5.94
CA ASP A 65 -16.13 -1.98 -7.13
C ASP A 65 -15.04 -2.50 -8.08
N HIS A 66 -13.77 -2.20 -7.77
CA HIS A 66 -12.60 -2.66 -8.53
C HIS A 66 -12.05 -3.96 -7.92
N HIS A 67 -12.68 -5.09 -8.26
CA HIS A 67 -12.38 -6.39 -7.66
C HIS A 67 -11.00 -6.95 -7.96
N THR A 68 -10.30 -6.42 -8.96
CA THR A 68 -8.90 -6.77 -9.25
C THR A 68 -7.91 -6.08 -8.30
N LEU A 69 -8.34 -5.02 -7.62
CA LEU A 69 -7.50 -4.31 -6.66
C LEU A 69 -7.31 -5.16 -5.39
N ARG A 70 -6.08 -5.48 -5.06
CA ARG A 70 -5.72 -6.40 -3.97
C ARG A 70 -4.92 -5.73 -2.86
N LEU A 71 -4.21 -4.65 -3.19
CA LEU A 71 -3.29 -3.99 -2.28
C LEU A 71 -3.43 -2.47 -2.39
N ALA A 72 -3.41 -1.78 -1.25
CA ALA A 72 -3.07 -0.37 -1.21
C ALA A 72 -1.78 -0.18 -0.40
N LEU A 73 -0.90 0.68 -0.90
CA LEU A 73 0.27 1.18 -0.18
C LEU A 73 0.09 2.68 0.04
N LEU A 74 0.03 3.08 1.32
CA LEU A 74 -0.18 4.47 1.74
C LEU A 74 1.13 5.00 2.31
N ASN A 75 1.84 5.80 1.52
CA ASN A 75 3.15 6.34 1.89
C ASN A 75 3.03 7.81 2.32
N ALA A 76 3.44 8.08 3.56
CA ALA A 76 3.55 9.41 4.12
C ALA A 76 4.96 9.94 3.90
N CYS A 77 5.13 10.96 3.06
CA CYS A 77 6.41 11.64 2.91
C CYS A 77 6.78 12.44 4.15
N GLU A 78 8.09 12.69 4.34
CA GLU A 78 8.63 13.55 5.40
C GLU A 78 7.96 14.93 5.38
N GLY A 79 7.57 15.44 6.56
CA GLY A 79 6.80 16.68 6.69
C GLY A 79 5.29 16.55 6.40
N ALA A 80 4.80 15.33 6.14
CA ALA A 80 3.40 15.09 5.77
C ALA A 80 2.43 15.13 6.97
N ARG A 81 2.94 15.18 8.20
CA ARG A 81 2.13 15.16 9.43
C ARG A 81 2.00 16.52 10.06
N THR A 82 0.77 16.83 10.48
CA THR A 82 0.46 18.06 11.25
C THR A 82 0.14 17.77 12.72
N GLY A 83 0.19 16.50 13.16
CA GLY A 83 -0.21 16.08 14.52
C GLY A 83 0.50 14.85 15.05
N ARG A 84 0.14 14.45 16.28
CA ARG A 84 0.70 13.28 16.99
C ARG A 84 0.06 11.95 16.59
N GLU A 85 -1.10 11.99 15.95
CA GLU A 85 -1.87 10.80 15.59
C GLU A 85 -1.58 10.36 14.15
N ASP A 86 -1.74 9.06 13.90
CA ASP A 86 -1.46 8.43 12.61
C ASP A 86 -2.69 8.50 11.68
N PRO A 87 -2.73 9.42 10.70
CA PRO A 87 -3.87 9.52 9.79
C PRO A 87 -3.99 8.31 8.85
N PHE A 88 -2.90 7.61 8.59
CA PHE A 88 -2.88 6.52 7.62
C PHE A 88 -3.42 5.21 8.19
N ALA A 89 -3.28 4.98 9.51
CA ALA A 89 -3.82 3.80 10.17
C ALA A 89 -5.36 3.75 10.09
N GLY A 90 -6.05 4.85 10.35
CA GLY A 90 -7.51 4.96 10.25
C GLY A 90 -8.00 4.70 8.81
N VAL A 91 -7.33 5.33 7.82
CA VAL A 91 -7.62 5.10 6.40
C VAL A 91 -7.40 3.64 6.03
N ALA A 92 -6.26 3.03 6.44
CA ALA A 92 -5.94 1.64 6.13
C ALA A 92 -6.98 0.68 6.71
N GLN A 93 -7.39 0.90 7.96
CA GLN A 93 -8.42 0.10 8.61
C GLN A 93 -9.77 0.20 7.87
N SER A 94 -10.18 1.40 7.48
CA SER A 94 -11.40 1.63 6.70
C SER A 94 -11.37 0.91 5.36
N LEU A 95 -10.26 0.98 4.62
CA LEU A 95 -10.10 0.30 3.33
C LEU A 95 -10.21 -1.23 3.46
N VAL A 96 -9.58 -1.83 4.49
CA VAL A 96 -9.68 -3.28 4.76
C VAL A 96 -11.11 -3.66 5.13
N GLN A 97 -11.79 -2.88 5.98
CA GLN A 97 -13.20 -3.11 6.34
C GLN A 97 -14.13 -3.03 5.12
N MET A 98 -13.83 -2.16 4.16
CA MET A 98 -14.60 -2.02 2.92
C MET A 98 -14.27 -3.06 1.85
N GLY A 99 -13.36 -3.99 2.13
CA GLY A 99 -13.16 -5.17 1.31
C GLY A 99 -11.79 -5.32 0.65
N LEU A 100 -10.90 -4.33 0.79
CA LEU A 100 -9.55 -4.45 0.24
C LEU A 100 -8.78 -5.55 0.98
N PRO A 101 -8.16 -6.52 0.27
CA PRO A 101 -7.49 -7.65 0.91
C PRO A 101 -6.33 -7.28 1.83
N ALA A 102 -5.53 -6.29 1.42
CA ALA A 102 -4.38 -5.82 2.19
C ALA A 102 -4.13 -4.33 1.99
N VAL A 103 -3.69 -3.65 3.05
CA VAL A 103 -3.23 -2.26 3.02
C VAL A 103 -1.94 -2.17 3.83
N ILE A 104 -0.93 -1.53 3.28
CA ILE A 104 0.27 -1.13 4.03
C ILE A 104 0.20 0.37 4.23
N ALA A 105 0.37 0.81 5.46
CA ALA A 105 0.39 2.22 5.84
C ALA A 105 1.67 2.55 6.60
N MET A 106 2.18 3.75 6.40
CA MET A 106 3.34 4.27 7.14
C MET A 106 2.84 4.90 8.44
N GLN A 107 3.01 4.21 9.59
CA GLN A 107 2.58 4.72 10.88
C GLN A 107 3.41 5.91 11.39
N PHE A 108 4.60 6.13 10.83
CA PHE A 108 5.46 7.28 11.09
C PHE A 108 5.90 7.89 9.77
N GLU A 109 6.45 9.11 9.83
CA GLU A 109 7.12 9.70 8.69
C GLU A 109 8.28 8.79 8.25
N ILE A 110 8.44 8.66 6.95
CA ILE A 110 9.51 7.86 6.35
C ILE A 110 10.31 8.75 5.40
N SER A 111 11.62 8.67 5.47
CA SER A 111 12.49 9.36 4.53
C SER A 111 12.33 8.83 3.12
N ASP A 112 12.57 9.68 2.11
CA ASP A 112 12.52 9.26 0.71
C ASP A 112 13.42 8.06 0.43
N ARG A 113 14.61 8.02 1.06
CA ARG A 113 15.56 6.92 0.91
C ARG A 113 14.97 5.60 1.42
N ALA A 114 14.40 5.60 2.62
CA ALA A 114 13.81 4.40 3.21
C ALA A 114 12.54 3.98 2.45
N ALA A 115 11.72 4.94 2.02
CA ALA A 115 10.53 4.68 1.22
C ALA A 115 10.83 4.04 -0.14
N ILE A 116 11.89 4.53 -0.84
CA ILE A 116 12.32 3.97 -2.12
C ILE A 116 12.86 2.54 -1.91
N LEU A 117 13.73 2.34 -0.92
CA LEU A 117 14.27 1.03 -0.61
C LEU A 117 13.17 0.05 -0.22
N PHE A 118 12.23 0.49 0.62
CA PHE A 118 11.04 -0.29 0.98
C PHE A 118 10.28 -0.73 -0.26
N ALA A 119 9.92 0.21 -1.14
CA ALA A 119 9.13 -0.07 -2.32
C ALA A 119 9.85 -1.05 -3.27
N GLN A 120 11.16 -0.88 -3.48
CA GLN A 120 11.96 -1.77 -4.32
C GLN A 120 11.92 -3.21 -3.82
N GLU A 121 12.28 -3.45 -2.56
CA GLU A 121 12.34 -4.79 -1.98
C GLU A 121 10.95 -5.42 -1.81
N PHE A 122 9.97 -4.61 -1.40
CA PHE A 122 8.60 -5.08 -1.23
C PHE A 122 7.99 -5.56 -2.54
N TYR A 123 8.10 -4.76 -3.62
CA TYR A 123 7.54 -5.14 -4.90
C TYR A 123 8.33 -6.26 -5.59
N ALA A 124 9.66 -6.34 -5.37
CA ALA A 124 10.46 -7.45 -5.85
C ALA A 124 10.02 -8.77 -5.19
N ALA A 125 9.88 -8.79 -3.87
CA ALA A 125 9.41 -9.97 -3.14
C ALA A 125 7.98 -10.40 -3.57
N LEU A 126 7.07 -9.42 -3.76
CA LEU A 126 5.74 -9.72 -4.30
C LEU A 126 5.80 -10.32 -5.71
N ALA A 127 6.67 -9.80 -6.58
CA ALA A 127 6.87 -10.33 -7.93
C ALA A 127 7.47 -11.74 -7.93
N ASP A 128 8.27 -12.08 -6.92
CA ASP A 128 8.80 -13.42 -6.68
C ASP A 128 7.75 -14.40 -6.07
N GLY A 129 6.52 -13.93 -5.85
CA GLY A 129 5.40 -14.74 -5.36
C GLY A 129 5.33 -14.89 -3.83
N TYR A 130 6.06 -14.06 -3.07
CA TYR A 130 5.95 -14.06 -1.62
C TYR A 130 4.58 -13.56 -1.16
N PRO A 131 4.02 -14.13 -0.07
CA PRO A 131 2.87 -13.54 0.61
C PRO A 131 3.17 -12.11 1.08
N VAL A 132 2.13 -11.27 1.19
CA VAL A 132 2.30 -9.83 1.47
C VAL A 132 3.01 -9.55 2.81
N ASP A 133 2.80 -10.37 3.82
CA ASP A 133 3.46 -10.28 5.13
C ASP A 133 4.94 -10.67 5.07
N ALA A 134 5.28 -11.68 4.28
CA ALA A 134 6.67 -12.07 4.03
C ALA A 134 7.40 -11.00 3.21
N ALA A 135 6.77 -10.47 2.15
CA ALA A 135 7.32 -9.37 1.35
C ALA A 135 7.55 -8.11 2.20
N LEU A 136 6.60 -7.77 3.10
CA LEU A 136 6.77 -6.68 4.06
C LEU A 136 7.97 -6.93 4.99
N THR A 137 8.12 -8.16 5.46
CA THR A 137 9.22 -8.54 6.36
C THR A 137 10.58 -8.38 5.68
N ASP A 138 10.69 -8.77 4.41
CA ASP A 138 11.94 -8.64 3.65
C ASP A 138 12.27 -7.17 3.34
N ALA A 139 11.27 -6.37 3.00
CA ALA A 139 11.45 -4.92 2.82
C ALA A 139 11.90 -4.22 4.12
N ARG A 140 11.33 -4.60 5.27
CA ARG A 140 11.78 -4.09 6.59
C ARG A 140 13.21 -4.48 6.91
N LYS A 141 13.62 -5.72 6.60
CA LYS A 141 15.02 -6.17 6.78
C LYS A 141 15.98 -5.37 5.92
N ALA A 142 15.60 -5.02 4.70
CA ALA A 142 16.44 -4.19 3.83
C ALA A 142 16.68 -2.80 4.43
N ILE A 143 15.64 -2.15 4.96
CA ILE A 143 15.79 -0.87 5.67
C ILE A 143 16.71 -1.04 6.89
N PHE A 144 16.44 -2.05 7.73
CA PHE A 144 17.24 -2.34 8.92
C PHE A 144 18.71 -2.59 8.61
N SER A 145 19.01 -3.34 7.55
CA SER A 145 20.39 -3.66 7.11
C SER A 145 21.18 -2.43 6.66
N ASN A 146 20.49 -1.35 6.31
CA ASN A 146 21.10 -0.06 5.99
C ASN A 146 21.28 0.86 7.23
N ASN A 147 21.19 0.30 8.45
CA ASN A 147 21.26 1.02 9.72
C ASN A 147 20.22 2.14 9.86
N ASP A 148 19.05 1.93 9.28
CA ASP A 148 17.95 2.86 9.32
C ASP A 148 16.92 2.41 10.36
N SER A 149 16.56 3.30 11.28
CA SER A 149 15.58 3.02 12.34
C SER A 149 14.13 2.99 11.84
N GLU A 150 13.89 3.43 10.59
CA GLU A 150 12.55 3.53 9.99
C GLU A 150 11.97 2.17 9.54
N TRP A 151 12.71 1.06 9.72
CA TRP A 151 12.25 -0.28 9.37
C TRP A 151 10.91 -0.68 10.01
N GLY A 152 10.56 -0.10 11.16
CA GLY A 152 9.30 -0.32 11.85
C GLY A 152 8.12 0.49 11.33
N THR A 153 8.37 1.48 10.47
CA THR A 153 7.36 2.43 9.98
C THR A 153 6.24 1.79 9.15
N PRO A 154 6.50 0.88 8.20
CA PRO A 154 5.43 0.25 7.42
C PRO A 154 4.65 -0.77 8.26
N VAL A 155 3.32 -0.68 8.29
CA VAL A 155 2.41 -1.61 9.01
C VAL A 155 1.42 -2.21 8.03
N LEU A 156 1.19 -3.52 8.16
CA LEU A 156 0.24 -4.28 7.37
C LEU A 156 -1.11 -4.39 8.09
N PHE A 157 -2.16 -4.00 7.38
CA PHE A 157 -3.55 -4.28 7.70
C PHE A 157 -4.06 -5.28 6.67
N THR A 158 -4.53 -6.44 7.10
CA THR A 158 -4.99 -7.48 6.17
C THR A 158 -6.20 -8.23 6.71
N ARG A 159 -7.02 -8.72 5.78
CA ARG A 159 -8.13 -9.65 6.05
C ARG A 159 -7.86 -11.05 5.51
N THR A 160 -6.71 -11.29 4.85
CA THR A 160 -6.33 -12.61 4.37
C THR A 160 -5.62 -13.41 5.47
N LEU A 161 -5.87 -14.72 5.51
CA LEU A 161 -5.28 -15.58 6.53
C LEU A 161 -3.86 -16.02 6.19
N ASP A 162 -3.56 -16.14 4.90
CA ASP A 162 -2.30 -16.68 4.38
C ASP A 162 -1.41 -15.63 3.70
N GLY A 163 -1.84 -14.36 3.69
CA GLY A 163 -1.10 -13.27 3.06
C GLY A 163 -1.02 -13.35 1.53
N ARG A 164 -1.61 -14.37 0.89
CA ARG A 164 -1.60 -14.52 -0.57
C ARG A 164 -2.69 -13.68 -1.20
N ILE A 165 -2.30 -12.52 -1.70
CA ILE A 165 -3.21 -11.56 -2.35
C ILE A 165 -3.12 -11.59 -3.87
N PHE A 166 -2.06 -12.20 -4.42
CA PHE A 166 -1.86 -12.41 -5.85
C PHE A 166 -1.65 -13.89 -6.17
N GLU A 167 -2.27 -14.36 -7.25
CA GLU A 167 -1.94 -15.61 -7.89
C GLU A 167 -0.97 -15.32 -9.04
N LEU A 168 0.31 -15.23 -8.71
CA LEU A 168 1.34 -15.12 -9.74
C LEU A 168 1.56 -16.53 -10.29
N GLY A 169 1.37 -16.70 -11.61
CA GLY A 169 1.72 -17.95 -12.26
C GLY A 169 3.16 -18.33 -11.90
N GLN A 170 3.39 -19.59 -11.53
CA GLN A 170 4.74 -20.05 -11.17
C GLN A 170 5.74 -19.61 -12.25
N PRO A 171 6.89 -19.03 -11.88
CA PRO A 171 7.95 -18.78 -12.86
C PRO A 171 8.27 -20.12 -13.53
N ALA A 172 8.29 -20.12 -14.87
CA ALA A 172 8.63 -21.28 -15.67
C ALA A 172 10.09 -21.69 -15.37
N GLY A 173 10.33 -22.51 -14.34
CA GLY A 173 11.69 -22.86 -13.93
C GLY A 173 11.90 -23.82 -12.78
N GLU A 174 10.93 -24.11 -11.93
CA GLU A 174 11.11 -25.18 -10.95
C GLU A 174 10.69 -26.54 -11.52
N LYS A 175 11.67 -27.23 -12.16
CA LYS A 175 11.60 -28.68 -12.31
C LYS A 175 11.57 -29.29 -10.91
N SER A 176 10.45 -29.91 -10.56
CA SER A 176 10.31 -30.77 -9.39
C SER A 176 11.51 -31.73 -9.34
N VAL A 177 12.40 -31.55 -8.38
CA VAL A 177 13.36 -32.59 -7.99
C VAL A 177 12.53 -33.64 -7.27
N GLN A 178 12.05 -34.60 -8.04
CA GLN A 178 11.44 -35.81 -7.54
C GLN A 178 12.55 -36.65 -6.92
N THR A 179 12.64 -36.60 -5.61
CA THR A 179 13.55 -37.47 -4.86
C THR A 179 13.06 -38.91 -5.03
N ALA A 180 13.71 -39.63 -5.93
CA ALA A 180 13.61 -41.09 -5.97
C ALA A 180 14.18 -41.62 -4.64
N ARG A 181 13.30 -42.05 -3.74
CA ARG A 181 13.61 -43.01 -2.67
C ARG A 181 12.98 -44.32 -3.12
N ASP A 182 13.76 -45.12 -3.75
CA ASP A 182 13.55 -46.56 -3.83
C ASP A 182 14.90 -47.26 -3.82
N THR A 183 15.15 -47.95 -2.80
CA THR A 183 15.73 -49.29 -2.53
C THR A 183 16.43 -49.31 -1.20
#